data_2ec0327afcd48fcb1c6c4e4b24d20e91
#
_entry.id   2ec0327afcd48fcb1c6c4e4b24d20e91
#
_cell.length_a   1.000
_cell.length_b   1.000
_cell.length_c   1.000
_cell.angle_alpha   90.00
_cell.angle_beta   90.00
_cell.angle_gamma   90.00
#
_symmetry.space_group_name_H-M   'P 1'
#
loop_
_entity.id
_entity.type
_entity.pdbx_description
1 polymer ?
#
loop_
_entity_poly.entity_id
_entity_poly.type
_entity_poly.pdbx_seq_one_letter_code
_entity_poly.pdbx_strand_id
1 'polypeptide(L)'
;MVGNVFFTYCILIALVLVFFSTVTVECVVVGASMRPKYNNDTKKGNDTVYVNTLNKVYNYGDIIVINVQDRDPIIKRVIALPGDVVDVVFDENDGYKLEINGKLIEEDYLLIKHDEENILNQKGLYTTFVHFHGSLKENHPELFMRSGKLVVPNGEIFALGDNRHDSKDSTYYGTFKMSQIAGVVELERKAGEGEFKFYWNYVTNGKFFSTIANCFNK
;
A
#
# COMPACT_ATOMS: atom_id res chain seq x y z
N MET A 1 30.55 -28.05 23.99
CA MET A 1 29.12 -28.01 23.68
C MET A 1 28.60 -26.61 23.36
N VAL A 2 28.93 -25.58 24.10
CA VAL A 2 28.45 -24.19 23.90
C VAL A 2 28.88 -23.60 22.53
N GLY A 3 30.13 -23.88 22.08
CA GLY A 3 30.62 -23.38 20.80
C GLY A 3 29.86 -23.90 19.55
N ASN A 4 29.41 -25.15 19.59
CA ASN A 4 28.65 -25.73 18.47
C ASN A 4 27.23 -25.14 18.39
N VAL A 5 26.60 -24.86 19.52
CA VAL A 5 25.27 -24.22 19.56
C VAL A 5 25.35 -22.81 19.01
N PHE A 6 26.34 -22.03 19.41
CA PHE A 6 26.56 -20.67 18.90
C PHE A 6 26.81 -20.64 17.38
N PHE A 7 27.67 -21.55 16.90
CA PHE A 7 27.97 -21.66 15.46
C PHE A 7 26.75 -22.06 14.64
N THR A 8 25.95 -23.04 15.13
CA THR A 8 24.69 -23.42 14.47
C THR A 8 23.71 -22.25 14.40
N TYR A 9 23.64 -21.45 15.47
CA TYR A 9 22.77 -20.27 15.51
C TYR A 9 23.20 -19.19 14.50
N CYS A 10 24.52 -18.97 14.36
CA CYS A 10 25.06 -18.05 13.36
C CYS A 10 24.77 -18.51 11.93
N ILE A 11 24.88 -19.82 11.65
CA ILE A 11 24.54 -20.38 10.34
C ILE A 11 23.04 -20.20 10.02
N LEU A 12 22.18 -20.49 10.99
CA LEU A 12 20.73 -20.30 10.82
C LEU A 12 20.39 -18.84 10.53
N ILE A 13 20.98 -17.90 11.26
CA ILE A 13 20.78 -16.46 11.01
C ILE A 13 21.26 -16.09 9.59
N ALA A 14 22.45 -16.57 9.20
CA ALA A 14 22.98 -16.29 7.87
C ALA A 14 22.09 -16.85 6.74
N LEU A 15 21.59 -18.07 6.88
CA LEU A 15 20.67 -18.69 5.92
C LEU A 15 19.36 -17.90 5.80
N VAL A 16 18.87 -17.43 6.91
CA VAL A 16 17.65 -16.62 6.97
C VAL A 16 17.84 -15.25 6.32
N LEU A 17 18.98 -14.59 6.57
CA LEU A 17 19.28 -13.30 5.93
C LEU A 17 19.45 -13.48 4.40
N VAL A 18 20.10 -14.56 3.96
CA VAL A 18 20.20 -14.89 2.53
C VAL A 18 18.82 -15.14 1.94
N PHE A 19 17.98 -15.94 2.58
CA PHE A 19 16.61 -16.18 2.12
C PHE A 19 15.82 -14.87 2.00
N PHE A 20 15.87 -14.02 3.05
CA PHE A 20 15.19 -12.73 3.03
C PHE A 20 15.67 -11.86 1.85
N SER A 21 16.98 -11.77 1.64
CA SER A 21 17.55 -10.99 0.53
C SER A 21 17.19 -11.54 -0.86
N THR A 22 16.80 -12.80 -0.95
CA THR A 22 16.37 -13.40 -2.24
C THR A 22 14.88 -13.20 -2.55
N VAL A 23 14.06 -13.00 -1.53
CA VAL A 23 12.59 -12.88 -1.70
C VAL A 23 12.08 -11.43 -1.61
N THR A 24 12.90 -10.52 -1.12
CA THR A 24 12.53 -9.10 -1.01
C THR A 24 13.37 -8.22 -1.93
N VAL A 25 12.72 -7.22 -2.50
CA VAL A 25 13.38 -6.16 -3.30
C VAL A 25 13.31 -4.86 -2.51
N GLU A 26 14.46 -4.21 -2.36
CA GLU A 26 14.56 -2.89 -1.76
C GLU A 26 14.14 -1.82 -2.78
N CYS A 27 13.21 -0.96 -2.40
CA CYS A 27 12.73 0.14 -3.22
C CYS A 27 12.73 1.44 -2.43
N VAL A 28 13.28 2.50 -3.02
CA VAL A 28 13.20 3.84 -2.47
C VAL A 28 11.88 4.48 -2.87
N VAL A 29 11.12 4.96 -1.90
CA VAL A 29 9.83 5.61 -2.15
C VAL A 29 10.08 7.03 -2.62
N VAL A 30 9.66 7.33 -3.85
CA VAL A 30 9.77 8.68 -4.44
C VAL A 30 8.40 9.32 -4.55
N GLY A 31 8.32 10.62 -4.28
CA GLY A 31 7.09 11.39 -4.44
C GLY A 31 6.22 11.46 -3.18
N ALA A 32 5.05 12.06 -3.35
CA ALA A 32 4.17 12.46 -2.25
C ALA A 32 2.90 11.62 -2.14
N SER A 33 2.63 10.70 -3.09
CA SER A 33 1.33 10.03 -3.22
C SER A 33 0.93 9.15 -2.03
N MET A 34 1.89 8.75 -1.21
CA MET A 34 1.65 7.93 -0.01
C MET A 34 1.88 8.70 1.30
N ARG A 35 1.90 10.03 1.27
CA ARG A 35 1.91 10.83 2.51
C ARG A 35 0.57 10.70 3.22
N PRO A 36 0.59 10.65 4.56
CA PRO A 36 1.71 10.79 5.47
C PRO A 36 2.49 9.50 5.74
N LYS A 37 2.03 8.37 5.24
CA LYS A 37 2.64 7.06 5.52
C LYS A 37 4.13 7.05 5.15
N TYR A 38 4.46 7.54 3.96
CA TYR A 38 5.84 7.64 3.44
C TYR A 38 6.21 9.08 3.08
N ASN A 39 7.49 9.40 3.20
CA ASN A 39 8.08 10.68 2.82
C ASN A 39 7.41 11.90 3.49
N ASN A 40 6.94 11.73 4.72
CA ASN A 40 6.31 12.81 5.47
C ASN A 40 7.30 13.94 5.82
N ASP A 41 8.56 13.58 6.10
CA ASP A 41 9.64 14.53 6.37
C ASP A 41 10.67 14.52 5.25
N THR A 42 10.44 15.33 4.22
CA THR A 42 11.33 15.42 3.05
C THR A 42 12.73 15.95 3.35
N LYS A 43 12.96 16.58 4.51
CA LYS A 43 14.28 17.07 4.91
C LYS A 43 15.21 15.91 5.30
N LYS A 44 14.65 14.77 5.68
CA LYS A 44 15.41 13.57 6.04
C LYS A 44 15.72 12.65 4.86
N GLY A 45 15.20 12.95 3.68
CA GLY A 45 15.33 12.13 2.48
C GLY A 45 14.09 11.26 2.23
N ASN A 46 14.27 10.19 1.48
CA ASN A 46 13.19 9.27 1.10
C ASN A 46 13.16 8.03 2.00
N ASP A 47 11.96 7.57 2.32
CA ASP A 47 11.75 6.28 2.99
C ASP A 47 12.10 5.12 2.03
N THR A 48 12.50 4.00 2.60
CA THR A 48 12.79 2.77 1.87
C THR A 48 11.81 1.68 2.27
N VAL A 49 11.33 0.91 1.31
CA VAL A 49 10.44 -0.23 1.53
C VAL A 49 11.07 -1.51 1.01
N TYR A 50 10.76 -2.63 1.66
CA TYR A 50 11.18 -3.96 1.27
C TYR A 50 9.95 -4.74 0.80
N VAL A 51 9.94 -5.06 -0.48
CA VAL A 51 8.80 -5.62 -1.20
C VAL A 51 8.97 -7.13 -1.31
N ASN A 52 8.05 -7.89 -0.74
CA ASN A 52 7.98 -9.33 -0.89
C ASN A 52 7.40 -9.68 -2.26
N THR A 53 8.23 -10.19 -3.15
CA THR A 53 7.84 -10.51 -4.53
C THR A 53 7.16 -11.87 -4.67
N LEU A 54 7.27 -12.74 -3.66
CA LEU A 54 6.62 -14.06 -3.64
C LEU A 54 5.19 -14.00 -3.13
N ASN A 55 4.86 -13.00 -2.29
CA ASN A 55 3.50 -12.84 -1.78
C ASN A 55 2.56 -12.39 -2.91
N LYS A 56 1.60 -13.23 -3.26
CA LYS A 56 0.56 -12.99 -4.26
C LYS A 56 -0.86 -13.02 -3.65
N VAL A 57 -0.93 -13.04 -2.33
CA VAL A 57 -2.18 -12.88 -1.58
C VAL A 57 -2.28 -11.43 -1.13
N TYR A 58 -3.35 -10.78 -1.51
CA TYR A 58 -3.57 -9.35 -1.24
C TYR A 58 -4.75 -9.18 -0.29
N ASN A 59 -4.59 -8.29 0.69
CA ASN A 59 -5.62 -7.97 1.67
C ASN A 59 -5.94 -6.47 1.62
N TYR A 60 -7.10 -6.10 2.15
CA TYR A 60 -7.44 -4.69 2.34
C TYR A 60 -6.38 -3.99 3.19
N GLY A 61 -5.94 -2.82 2.76
CA GLY A 61 -4.95 -2.03 3.44
C GLY A 61 -3.50 -2.39 3.14
N ASP A 62 -3.21 -3.51 2.46
CA ASP A 62 -1.86 -3.86 2.02
C ASP A 62 -1.27 -2.74 1.15
N ILE A 63 0.01 -2.46 1.35
CA ILE A 63 0.73 -1.53 0.48
C ILE A 63 1.47 -2.36 -0.57
N ILE A 64 1.21 -2.06 -1.83
CA ILE A 64 1.71 -2.80 -2.98
C ILE A 64 2.54 -1.92 -3.90
N VAL A 65 3.49 -2.54 -4.58
CA VAL A 65 4.24 -1.91 -5.68
C VAL A 65 3.70 -2.43 -7.00
N ILE A 66 3.32 -1.53 -7.88
CA ILE A 66 2.62 -1.81 -9.13
C ILE A 66 3.50 -1.34 -10.31
N ASN A 67 3.76 -2.24 -11.25
CA ASN A 67 4.42 -1.92 -12.50
C ASN A 67 3.42 -1.27 -13.45
N VAL A 68 3.68 -0.03 -13.84
CA VAL A 68 2.88 0.71 -14.82
C VAL A 68 3.68 0.78 -16.11
N GLN A 69 3.01 0.50 -17.22
CA GLN A 69 3.67 0.50 -18.54
C GLN A 69 4.34 1.84 -18.83
N ASP A 70 5.58 1.80 -19.34
CA ASP A 70 6.39 2.94 -19.75
C ASP A 70 6.66 3.99 -18.64
N ARG A 71 6.62 3.57 -17.37
CA ARG A 71 6.86 4.42 -16.20
C ARG A 71 7.57 3.66 -15.08
N ASP A 72 8.10 4.42 -14.13
CA ASP A 72 8.57 3.86 -12.86
C ASP A 72 7.42 3.20 -12.10
N PRO A 73 7.70 2.11 -11.38
CA PRO A 73 6.71 1.47 -10.52
C PRO A 73 6.12 2.46 -9.51
N ILE A 74 4.84 2.32 -9.25
CA ILE A 74 4.11 3.14 -8.28
C ILE A 74 3.81 2.35 -7.02
N ILE A 75 3.74 3.04 -5.89
CA ILE A 75 3.35 2.46 -4.59
C ILE A 75 1.97 2.97 -4.22
N LYS A 76 1.04 2.04 -3.86
CA LYS A 76 -0.35 2.35 -3.53
C LYS A 76 -0.87 1.41 -2.44
N ARG A 77 -2.00 1.77 -1.84
CA ARG A 77 -2.71 0.94 -0.86
C ARG A 77 -3.87 0.22 -1.52
N VAL A 78 -4.01 -1.07 -1.23
CA VAL A 78 -5.16 -1.89 -1.64
C VAL A 78 -6.41 -1.40 -0.91
N ILE A 79 -7.40 -0.97 -1.68
CA ILE A 79 -8.67 -0.45 -1.17
C ILE A 79 -9.79 -1.47 -1.39
N ALA A 80 -9.82 -2.11 -2.56
CA ALA A 80 -10.82 -3.10 -2.86
C ALA A 80 -10.22 -4.26 -3.68
N LEU A 81 -10.79 -5.44 -3.47
CA LEU A 81 -10.38 -6.73 -4.03
C LEU A 81 -11.35 -7.17 -5.14
N PRO A 82 -11.00 -8.21 -5.93
CA PRO A 82 -11.86 -8.71 -6.99
C PRO A 82 -13.28 -9.00 -6.51
N GLY A 83 -14.26 -8.47 -7.23
CA GLY A 83 -15.69 -8.63 -6.92
C GLY A 83 -16.28 -7.59 -5.97
N ASP A 84 -15.44 -6.77 -5.35
CA ASP A 84 -15.93 -5.68 -4.50
C ASP A 84 -16.65 -4.60 -5.31
N VAL A 85 -17.66 -4.03 -4.68
CA VAL A 85 -18.40 -2.87 -5.18
C VAL A 85 -17.88 -1.62 -4.48
N VAL A 86 -17.32 -0.70 -5.25
CA VAL A 86 -16.71 0.54 -4.77
C VAL A 86 -17.58 1.74 -5.13
N ASP A 87 -17.73 2.66 -4.21
CA ASP A 87 -18.31 3.97 -4.45
C ASP A 87 -17.58 5.04 -3.61
N VAL A 88 -17.72 6.29 -4.01
CA VAL A 88 -17.28 7.44 -3.22
C VAL A 88 -18.51 8.31 -3.00
N VAL A 89 -18.93 8.41 -1.77
CA VAL A 89 -20.20 9.03 -1.40
C VAL A 89 -19.98 10.27 -0.53
N PHE A 90 -21.00 11.12 -0.48
CA PHE A 90 -21.05 12.22 0.47
C PHE A 90 -22.01 11.84 1.62
N ASP A 91 -21.49 11.82 2.83
CA ASP A 91 -22.24 11.65 4.06
C ASP A 91 -22.47 13.02 4.73
N GLU A 92 -23.66 13.30 5.20
CA GLU A 92 -24.01 14.62 5.77
C GLU A 92 -23.25 14.92 7.08
N ASN A 93 -22.85 13.89 7.83
CA ASN A 93 -22.16 14.05 9.10
C ASN A 93 -20.63 14.06 8.94
N ASP A 94 -20.12 13.19 8.03
CA ASP A 94 -18.71 12.87 7.94
C ASP A 94 -18.04 13.37 6.64
N GLY A 95 -18.80 13.95 5.71
CA GLY A 95 -18.31 14.45 4.44
C GLY A 95 -18.09 13.33 3.41
N TYR A 96 -17.07 13.47 2.54
CA TYR A 96 -16.78 12.47 1.51
C TYR A 96 -16.12 11.24 2.12
N LYS A 97 -16.63 10.04 1.76
CA LYS A 97 -16.11 8.75 2.23
C LYS A 97 -16.10 7.71 1.11
N LEU A 98 -15.21 6.73 1.26
CA LEU A 98 -15.27 5.49 0.47
C LEU A 98 -16.35 4.57 1.03
N GLU A 99 -17.11 3.96 0.12
CA GLU A 99 -18.04 2.88 0.41
C GLU A 99 -17.57 1.61 -0.30
N ILE A 100 -17.38 0.54 0.45
CA ILE A 100 -17.05 -0.79 -0.09
C ILE A 100 -18.15 -1.77 0.30
N ASN A 101 -18.76 -2.39 -0.70
CA ASN A 101 -19.86 -3.35 -0.50
C ASN A 101 -21.01 -2.79 0.35
N GLY A 102 -21.33 -1.52 0.19
CA GLY A 102 -22.39 -0.85 0.94
C GLY A 102 -22.03 -0.43 2.36
N LYS A 103 -20.73 -0.49 2.73
CA LYS A 103 -20.25 -0.05 4.04
C LYS A 103 -19.29 1.12 3.88
N LEU A 104 -19.50 2.18 4.65
CA LEU A 104 -18.54 3.28 4.76
C LEU A 104 -17.26 2.80 5.42
N ILE A 105 -16.12 3.18 4.84
CA ILE A 105 -14.80 2.77 5.30
C ILE A 105 -14.16 3.88 6.11
N GLU A 106 -13.69 3.53 7.30
CA GLU A 106 -12.85 4.41 8.11
C GLU A 106 -11.39 4.27 7.65
N GLU A 107 -10.75 5.40 7.40
CA GLU A 107 -9.42 5.45 6.82
C GLU A 107 -8.43 6.17 7.75
N ASP A 108 -8.12 5.53 8.89
CA ASP A 108 -7.25 6.07 9.95
C ASP A 108 -5.83 6.41 9.49
N TYR A 109 -5.43 5.90 8.35
CA TYR A 109 -4.11 6.14 7.76
C TYR A 109 -4.02 7.44 6.96
N LEU A 110 -5.14 8.07 6.66
CA LEU A 110 -5.16 9.42 6.10
C LEU A 110 -4.77 10.42 7.20
N LEU A 111 -4.13 11.51 6.82
CA LEU A 111 -3.77 12.56 7.77
C LEU A 111 -5.02 13.09 8.50
N ILE A 112 -5.19 12.72 9.75
CA ILE A 112 -6.27 13.21 10.57
C ILE A 112 -5.75 13.52 11.96
N LYS A 113 -5.52 14.79 12.30
CA LYS A 113 -5.53 15.17 13.73
C LYS A 113 -5.56 16.66 14.09
N HIS A 114 -5.68 17.61 13.17
CA HIS A 114 -5.94 19.02 13.53
C HIS A 114 -6.90 19.67 12.54
N ASP A 115 -7.59 20.74 12.94
CA ASP A 115 -8.67 21.36 12.17
C ASP A 115 -8.30 21.73 10.72
N GLU A 116 -7.04 22.14 10.49
CA GLU A 116 -6.54 22.42 9.15
C GLU A 116 -6.26 21.14 8.34
N GLU A 117 -5.86 20.05 8.98
CA GLU A 117 -5.58 18.75 8.34
C GLU A 117 -6.89 18.04 7.96
N ASN A 118 -7.95 18.21 8.72
CA ASN A 118 -9.28 17.69 8.38
C ASN A 118 -9.80 18.34 7.08
N ILE A 119 -9.56 19.63 6.88
CA ILE A 119 -9.91 20.33 5.63
C ILE A 119 -9.14 19.73 4.44
N LEU A 120 -7.85 19.42 4.59
CA LEU A 120 -7.04 18.82 3.53
C LEU A 120 -7.50 17.39 3.19
N ASN A 121 -7.89 16.59 4.18
CA ASN A 121 -8.41 15.25 3.97
C ASN A 121 -9.76 15.28 3.24
N GLN A 122 -10.68 16.13 3.69
CA GLN A 122 -11.95 16.32 3.01
C GLN A 122 -11.77 16.83 1.59
N LYS A 123 -10.80 17.72 1.35
CA LYS A 123 -10.43 18.16 0.00
C LYS A 123 -9.86 17.01 -0.84
N GLY A 124 -9.04 16.13 -0.24
CA GLY A 124 -8.52 14.94 -0.91
C GLY A 124 -9.63 13.95 -1.26
N LEU A 125 -10.53 13.66 -0.34
CA LEU A 125 -11.69 12.80 -0.57
C LEU A 125 -12.67 13.40 -1.58
N TYR A 126 -12.87 14.71 -1.56
CA TYR A 126 -13.61 15.43 -2.61
C TYR A 126 -12.94 15.28 -3.97
N THR A 127 -11.61 15.39 -4.06
CA THR A 127 -10.86 15.16 -5.29
C THR A 127 -11.06 13.72 -5.78
N THR A 128 -11.00 12.74 -4.87
CA THR A 128 -11.30 11.34 -5.17
C THR A 128 -12.72 11.17 -5.72
N PHE A 129 -13.72 11.80 -5.10
CA PHE A 129 -15.11 11.78 -5.55
C PHE A 129 -15.26 12.35 -6.96
N VAL A 130 -14.65 13.51 -7.23
CA VAL A 130 -14.71 14.16 -8.54
C VAL A 130 -14.06 13.29 -9.62
N HIS A 131 -12.90 12.70 -9.34
CA HIS A 131 -12.22 11.83 -10.31
C HIS A 131 -12.99 10.51 -10.50
N PHE A 132 -13.53 9.93 -9.43
CA PHE A 132 -14.27 8.67 -9.49
C PHE A 132 -15.54 8.78 -10.33
N HIS A 133 -16.38 9.77 -10.06
CA HIS A 133 -17.64 9.99 -10.77
C HIS A 133 -17.50 10.75 -12.12
N GLY A 134 -16.34 11.38 -12.34
CA GLY A 134 -15.99 12.08 -13.57
C GLY A 134 -15.08 11.25 -14.45
N SER A 135 -13.79 11.61 -14.48
CA SER A 135 -12.81 11.10 -15.43
C SER A 135 -12.64 9.57 -15.41
N LEU A 136 -12.68 8.93 -14.23
CA LEU A 136 -12.60 7.47 -14.17
C LEU A 136 -13.79 6.81 -14.86
N LYS A 137 -15.00 7.26 -14.55
CA LYS A 137 -16.22 6.71 -15.15
C LYS A 137 -16.32 7.00 -16.65
N GLU A 138 -15.81 8.14 -17.09
CA GLU A 138 -15.76 8.50 -18.53
C GLU A 138 -14.75 7.65 -19.29
N ASN A 139 -13.57 7.40 -18.71
CA ASN A 139 -12.48 6.67 -19.36
C ASN A 139 -12.62 5.14 -19.23
N HIS A 140 -13.31 4.65 -18.20
CA HIS A 140 -13.48 3.24 -17.86
C HIS A 140 -14.94 2.90 -17.55
N PRO A 141 -15.89 3.20 -18.46
CA PRO A 141 -17.32 2.95 -18.22
C PRO A 141 -17.63 1.46 -18.00
N GLU A 142 -16.78 0.55 -18.51
CA GLU A 142 -16.90 -0.90 -18.36
C GLU A 142 -16.77 -1.37 -16.91
N LEU A 143 -16.12 -0.60 -16.04
CA LEU A 143 -15.99 -0.90 -14.62
C LEU A 143 -17.26 -0.57 -13.81
N PHE A 144 -18.17 0.23 -14.39
CA PHE A 144 -19.30 0.76 -13.64
C PHE A 144 -20.61 0.05 -13.95
N MET A 145 -21.34 -0.28 -12.90
CA MET A 145 -22.73 -0.72 -13.00
C MET A 145 -23.66 0.44 -13.42
N ARG A 146 -24.88 0.11 -13.82
CA ARG A 146 -25.94 1.12 -14.12
C ARG A 146 -26.27 2.02 -12.93
N SER A 147 -26.03 1.54 -11.70
CA SER A 147 -26.20 2.31 -10.46
C SER A 147 -25.13 3.42 -10.29
N GLY A 148 -24.07 3.40 -11.09
CA GLY A 148 -22.95 4.33 -10.96
C GLY A 148 -21.85 3.85 -10.04
N LYS A 149 -21.97 2.68 -9.41
CA LYS A 149 -20.94 2.06 -8.56
C LYS A 149 -19.96 1.24 -9.41
N LEU A 150 -18.69 1.23 -9.04
CA LEU A 150 -17.65 0.45 -9.69
C LEU A 150 -17.63 -0.97 -9.14
N VAL A 151 -17.43 -1.96 -10.00
CA VAL A 151 -17.15 -3.36 -9.61
C VAL A 151 -15.72 -3.69 -10.00
N VAL A 152 -14.93 -4.15 -9.02
CA VAL A 152 -13.56 -4.58 -9.27
C VAL A 152 -13.57 -5.90 -10.06
N PRO A 153 -12.98 -5.94 -11.27
CA PRO A 153 -12.96 -7.16 -12.08
C PRO A 153 -12.19 -8.31 -11.41
N ASN A 154 -12.51 -9.55 -11.81
CA ASN A 154 -11.74 -10.72 -11.38
C ASN A 154 -10.26 -10.59 -11.79
N GLY A 155 -9.36 -10.84 -10.84
CA GLY A 155 -7.92 -10.74 -11.07
C GLY A 155 -7.37 -9.31 -11.07
N GLU A 156 -8.17 -8.33 -10.65
CA GLU A 156 -7.78 -6.92 -10.55
C GLU A 156 -7.97 -6.38 -9.14
N ILE A 157 -7.32 -5.26 -8.85
CA ILE A 157 -7.36 -4.58 -7.55
C ILE A 157 -7.63 -3.10 -7.76
N PHE A 158 -8.44 -2.51 -6.89
CA PHE A 158 -8.59 -1.07 -6.79
C PHE A 158 -7.67 -0.55 -5.68
N ALA A 159 -6.72 0.32 -6.04
CA ALA A 159 -5.69 0.80 -5.12
C ALA A 159 -5.53 2.31 -5.20
N LEU A 160 -5.42 2.97 -4.05
CA LEU A 160 -5.31 4.42 -3.92
C LEU A 160 -4.03 4.83 -3.20
N GLY A 161 -3.60 6.05 -3.46
CA GLY A 161 -2.58 6.71 -2.64
C GLY A 161 -3.17 7.23 -1.34
N ASP A 162 -2.37 7.23 -0.26
CA ASP A 162 -2.79 7.81 1.03
C ASP A 162 -2.93 9.33 0.92
N ASN A 163 -2.16 9.97 0.03
CA ASN A 163 -2.36 11.37 -0.32
C ASN A 163 -3.41 11.51 -1.43
N ARG A 164 -4.67 11.48 -1.04
CA ARG A 164 -5.82 11.55 -1.94
C ARG A 164 -5.86 12.79 -2.82
N HIS A 165 -5.20 13.87 -2.38
CA HIS A 165 -5.14 15.11 -3.13
C HIS A 165 -4.08 15.10 -4.24
N ASP A 166 -3.01 14.34 -4.06
CA ASP A 166 -1.87 14.30 -4.99
C ASP A 166 -1.43 12.84 -5.25
N SER A 167 -2.32 12.08 -5.89
CA SER A 167 -2.04 10.70 -6.28
C SER A 167 -2.61 10.39 -7.66
N LYS A 168 -1.77 9.81 -8.53
CA LYS A 168 -2.22 9.11 -9.72
C LYS A 168 -2.34 7.62 -9.36
N ASP A 169 -3.54 7.14 -9.24
CA ASP A 169 -3.89 5.80 -8.76
C ASP A 169 -5.09 5.23 -9.52
N SER A 170 -5.88 4.34 -8.92
CA SER A 170 -7.04 3.75 -9.59
C SER A 170 -8.11 4.75 -10.03
N THR A 171 -8.17 5.94 -9.43
CA THR A 171 -9.06 7.01 -9.91
C THR A 171 -8.61 7.62 -11.23
N TYR A 172 -7.35 7.38 -11.61
CA TYR A 172 -6.77 7.86 -12.86
C TYR A 172 -6.55 6.73 -13.87
N TYR A 173 -6.07 5.56 -13.43
CA TYR A 173 -5.67 4.45 -14.29
C TYR A 173 -6.74 3.35 -14.45
N GLY A 174 -7.81 3.38 -13.68
CA GLY A 174 -8.70 2.24 -13.51
C GLY A 174 -8.13 1.21 -12.52
N THR A 175 -8.68 0.01 -12.53
CA THR A 175 -8.21 -1.11 -11.73
C THR A 175 -6.88 -1.65 -12.25
N PHE A 176 -6.05 -2.19 -11.35
CA PHE A 176 -4.75 -2.78 -11.69
C PHE A 176 -4.84 -4.30 -11.71
N LYS A 177 -4.35 -4.93 -12.78
CA LYS A 177 -4.25 -6.39 -12.84
C LYS A 177 -3.28 -6.92 -11.78
N MET A 178 -3.62 -8.00 -11.12
CA MET A 178 -2.74 -8.64 -10.15
C MET A 178 -1.37 -9.04 -10.75
N SER A 179 -1.32 -9.33 -12.05
CA SER A 179 -0.08 -9.58 -12.77
C SER A 179 0.87 -8.37 -12.89
N GLN A 180 0.36 -7.15 -12.70
CA GLN A 180 1.16 -5.93 -12.67
C GLN A 180 1.79 -5.68 -11.29
N ILE A 181 1.34 -6.40 -10.25
CA ILE A 181 1.82 -6.19 -8.89
C ILE A 181 3.17 -6.89 -8.73
N ALA A 182 4.22 -6.10 -8.50
CA ALA A 182 5.57 -6.59 -8.22
C ALA A 182 5.61 -7.36 -6.90
N GLY A 183 4.94 -6.85 -5.87
CA GLY A 183 4.83 -7.50 -4.56
C GLY A 183 4.17 -6.61 -3.52
N VAL A 184 4.11 -7.15 -2.30
CA VAL A 184 3.55 -6.49 -1.11
C VAL A 184 4.68 -5.93 -0.25
N VAL A 185 4.51 -4.73 0.27
CA VAL A 185 5.47 -4.11 1.20
C VAL A 185 5.33 -4.79 2.57
N GLU A 186 6.39 -5.47 2.98
CA GLU A 186 6.44 -6.17 4.29
C GLU A 186 7.16 -5.33 5.35
N LEU A 187 8.13 -4.54 4.93
CA LEU A 187 8.98 -3.76 5.82
C LEU A 187 9.21 -2.37 5.28
N GLU A 188 9.44 -1.45 6.19
CA GLU A 188 9.75 -0.07 5.87
C GLU A 188 10.88 0.46 6.76
N ARG A 189 11.82 1.19 6.16
CA ARG A 189 12.86 1.94 6.84
C ARG A 189 12.64 3.43 6.59
N LYS A 190 12.49 4.18 7.67
CA LYS A 190 12.27 5.63 7.58
C LYS A 190 13.55 6.36 7.21
N ALA A 191 13.40 7.44 6.48
CA ALA A 191 14.51 8.31 6.11
C ALA A 191 15.31 8.76 7.35
N GLY A 192 16.63 8.61 7.29
CA GLY A 192 17.53 8.89 8.41
C GLY A 192 17.63 7.78 9.49
N GLU A 193 16.91 6.67 9.35
CA GLU A 193 17.09 5.51 10.21
C GLU A 193 18.31 4.70 9.75
N GLY A 194 19.25 4.46 10.66
CA GLY A 194 20.45 3.65 10.37
C GLY A 194 20.10 2.19 10.12
N GLU A 195 20.75 1.56 9.13
CA GLU A 195 20.52 0.17 8.74
C GLU A 195 20.64 -0.82 9.90
N PHE A 196 21.67 -0.69 10.72
CA PHE A 196 21.86 -1.57 11.88
C PHE A 196 20.68 -1.51 12.84
N LYS A 197 20.20 -0.31 13.18
CA LYS A 197 19.04 -0.12 14.05
C LYS A 197 17.79 -0.71 13.45
N PHE A 198 17.60 -0.54 12.15
CA PHE A 198 16.47 -1.10 11.41
C PHE A 198 16.47 -2.63 11.48
N TYR A 199 17.57 -3.30 11.10
CA TYR A 199 17.66 -4.76 11.12
C TYR A 199 17.59 -5.34 12.55
N TRP A 200 18.18 -4.66 13.54
CA TRP A 200 18.07 -5.06 14.94
C TRP A 200 16.62 -5.04 15.42
N ASN A 201 15.90 -3.96 15.18
CA ASN A 201 14.49 -3.86 15.54
C ASN A 201 13.63 -4.90 14.81
N TYR A 202 13.94 -5.16 13.56
CA TYR A 202 13.23 -6.17 12.77
C TYR A 202 13.33 -7.56 13.36
N VAL A 203 14.54 -7.99 13.73
CA VAL A 203 14.78 -9.30 14.32
C VAL A 203 14.18 -9.40 15.74
N THR A 204 14.36 -8.37 16.58
CA THR A 204 13.95 -8.40 17.99
C THR A 204 12.45 -8.24 18.22
N ASN A 205 11.74 -7.56 17.31
CA ASN A 205 10.29 -7.33 17.41
C ASN A 205 9.44 -8.45 16.79
N GLY A 206 10.04 -9.59 16.43
CA GLY A 206 9.33 -10.75 15.89
C GLY A 206 8.76 -10.58 14.47
N LYS A 207 8.90 -9.42 13.86
CA LYS A 207 8.46 -9.17 12.47
C LYS A 207 9.14 -10.08 11.46
N PHE A 208 10.36 -10.50 11.77
CA PHE A 208 11.12 -11.46 11.01
C PHE A 208 10.38 -12.80 10.82
N PHE A 209 9.85 -13.37 11.90
CA PHE A 209 9.12 -14.64 11.84
C PHE A 209 7.77 -14.51 11.13
N SER A 210 7.09 -13.38 11.29
CA SER A 210 5.83 -13.13 10.57
C SER A 210 6.04 -12.97 9.06
N THR A 211 7.12 -12.32 8.63
CA THR A 211 7.46 -12.19 7.21
C THR A 211 7.76 -13.53 6.58
N ILE A 212 8.52 -14.40 7.29
CA ILE A 212 8.76 -15.78 6.83
C ILE A 212 7.44 -16.56 6.73
N ALA A 213 6.59 -16.50 7.75
CA ALA A 213 5.29 -17.18 7.73
C ALA A 213 4.44 -16.73 6.53
N ASN A 214 4.42 -15.43 6.21
CA ASN A 214 3.69 -14.89 5.06
C ASN A 214 4.23 -15.37 3.71
N CYS A 215 5.51 -15.77 3.62
CA CYS A 215 6.08 -16.38 2.41
C CYS A 215 5.56 -17.81 2.16
N PHE A 216 5.14 -18.52 3.20
CA PHE A 216 4.72 -19.93 3.14
C PHE A 216 3.21 -20.16 3.31
N ASN A 217 2.46 -19.16 3.75
CA ASN A 217 1.01 -19.22 3.80
C ASN A 217 0.43 -18.96 2.40
N LYS A 218 0.27 -20.06 1.65
CA LYS A 218 -0.44 -20.08 0.37
C LYS A 218 -1.80 -20.68 0.55
#